data_21a8388b18c86f4e3b5f6377e06f9582
#
_entry.id   21a8388b18c86f4e3b5f6377e06f9582
#
_cell.length_a   1.000
_cell.length_b   1.000
_cell.length_c   1.000
_cell.angle_alpha   90.00
_cell.angle_beta   90.00
_cell.angle_gamma   90.00
#
_symmetry.space_group_name_H-M   'P 1'
#
loop_
_entity.id
_entity.type
_entity.pdbx_description
1 polymer ?
#
loop_
_entity_poly.entity_id
_entity_poly.type
_entity_poly.pdbx_seq_one_letter_code
_entity_poly.pdbx_strand_id
1 'polypeptide(L)'
;MNLLLAIAIFAGVDVYFLKDSPDLLVRVLPEIQTEQLTLYYSFSGQDWDSTVIEKEGRFFDAVLQSPDMPSIVGIYSVYDDYVDDNSGNLYLYELKLFPKMLMPFSLTDLETIIIQARKKIMARIHIDEAITLLDYADHMLSVVPYIKNSPNELRKNTLQIEVNKLRGQIVR
;
A
#
# COMPACT_ATOMS: atom_id res chain seq x y z
N MET A 1 -34.64 -15.28 -13.13
CA MET A 1 -34.25 -15.10 -11.70
C MET A 1 -32.95 -14.31 -11.69
N ASN A 2 -33.09 -12.98 -11.63
CA ASN A 2 -31.91 -12.08 -11.62
C ASN A 2 -31.30 -12.14 -10.26
N LEU A 3 -30.10 -12.71 -10.14
CA LEU A 3 -29.27 -12.67 -8.96
C LEU A 3 -28.71 -11.23 -8.87
N LEU A 4 -29.39 -10.37 -8.11
CA LEU A 4 -28.82 -9.09 -7.67
C LEU A 4 -27.69 -9.42 -6.72
N LEU A 5 -26.46 -9.38 -7.24
CA LEU A 5 -25.26 -9.36 -6.41
C LEU A 5 -25.30 -8.01 -5.67
N ALA A 6 -25.72 -8.02 -4.42
CA ALA A 6 -25.57 -6.87 -3.55
C ALA A 6 -24.06 -6.74 -3.26
N ILE A 7 -23.38 -5.91 -4.05
CA ILE A 7 -22.01 -5.48 -3.72
C ILE A 7 -22.19 -4.57 -2.52
N ALA A 8 -21.77 -5.02 -1.35
CA ALA A 8 -21.66 -4.17 -0.19
C ALA A 8 -20.55 -3.14 -0.51
N ILE A 9 -20.95 -1.90 -0.79
CA ILE A 9 -20.04 -0.80 -1.02
C ILE A 9 -19.63 -0.33 0.37
N PHE A 10 -18.43 -0.68 0.78
CA PHE A 10 -17.81 -0.15 2.01
C PHE A 10 -17.16 1.19 1.70
N ALA A 11 -17.16 2.11 2.67
CA ALA A 11 -16.34 3.30 2.62
C ALA A 11 -14.86 2.89 2.47
N GLY A 12 -14.11 3.65 1.69
CA GLY A 12 -12.70 3.37 1.45
C GLY A 12 -12.21 3.79 0.07
N VAL A 13 -11.06 3.28 -0.28
CA VAL A 13 -10.36 3.58 -1.53
C VAL A 13 -10.19 2.32 -2.35
N ASP A 14 -10.72 2.34 -3.57
CA ASP A 14 -10.51 1.30 -4.57
C ASP A 14 -9.55 1.81 -5.65
N VAL A 15 -8.66 0.95 -6.12
CA VAL A 15 -7.66 1.27 -7.15
C VAL A 15 -7.74 0.28 -8.29
N TYR A 16 -7.66 0.77 -9.52
CA TYR A 16 -7.74 -0.03 -10.74
C TYR A 16 -6.70 0.43 -11.75
N PHE A 17 -6.11 -0.49 -12.52
CA PHE A 17 -5.38 -0.09 -13.72
C PHE A 17 -6.36 0.40 -14.79
N LEU A 18 -6.01 1.50 -15.44
CA LEU A 18 -6.70 1.90 -16.66
C LEU A 18 -6.39 0.89 -17.79
N LYS A 19 -7.38 0.72 -18.67
CA LYS A 19 -7.21 -0.13 -19.84
C LYS A 19 -6.10 0.46 -20.72
N ASP A 20 -5.16 -0.40 -21.12
CA ASP A 20 -4.06 -0.08 -22.04
C ASP A 20 -3.11 1.04 -21.57
N SER A 21 -3.13 1.41 -20.29
CA SER A 21 -2.24 2.40 -19.66
C SER A 21 -1.66 1.86 -18.35
N PRO A 22 -0.45 2.25 -17.94
CA PRO A 22 0.05 1.98 -16.59
C PRO A 22 -0.64 2.83 -15.51
N ASP A 23 -1.42 3.85 -15.92
CA ASP A 23 -2.08 4.78 -15.02
C ASP A 23 -3.16 4.09 -14.17
N LEU A 24 -3.45 4.68 -13.03
CA LEU A 24 -4.40 4.17 -12.07
C LEU A 24 -5.65 5.04 -12.02
N LEU A 25 -6.83 4.41 -12.05
CA LEU A 25 -8.06 5.02 -11.59
C LEU A 25 -8.19 4.75 -10.09
N VAL A 26 -8.27 5.80 -9.31
CA VAL A 26 -8.56 5.73 -7.87
C VAL A 26 -9.99 6.20 -7.67
N ARG A 27 -10.76 5.38 -6.96
CA ARG A 27 -12.14 5.66 -6.60
C ARG A 27 -12.26 5.72 -5.09
N VAL A 28 -12.74 6.84 -4.57
CA VAL A 28 -12.95 7.05 -3.14
C VAL A 28 -14.44 7.09 -2.85
N LEU A 29 -14.87 6.33 -1.83
CA LEU A 29 -16.18 6.43 -1.20
C LEU A 29 -15.96 6.91 0.24
N PRO A 30 -16.17 8.21 0.55
CA PRO A 30 -15.90 8.74 1.87
C PRO A 30 -16.91 8.21 2.91
N GLU A 31 -16.47 8.11 4.16
CA GLU A 31 -17.31 7.69 5.28
C GLU A 31 -18.34 8.75 5.67
N ILE A 32 -18.03 10.02 5.43
CA ILE A 32 -18.95 11.15 5.72
C ILE A 32 -19.31 11.86 4.40
N GLN A 33 -20.44 12.52 4.41
CA GLN A 33 -20.90 13.24 3.23
C GLN A 33 -20.04 14.50 3.02
N THR A 34 -19.44 14.60 1.84
CA THR A 34 -18.69 15.77 1.39
C THR A 34 -18.95 16.01 -0.10
N GLU A 35 -18.68 17.22 -0.58
CA GLU A 35 -18.78 17.58 -2.01
C GLU A 35 -17.40 17.66 -2.67
N GLN A 36 -16.33 17.72 -1.88
CA GLN A 36 -14.95 17.82 -2.35
C GLN A 36 -14.02 17.07 -1.40
N LEU A 37 -12.98 16.46 -1.93
CA LEU A 37 -11.89 15.90 -1.15
C LEU A 37 -10.53 16.16 -1.80
N THR A 38 -9.48 16.11 -0.99
CA THR A 38 -8.09 16.08 -1.47
C THR A 38 -7.56 14.67 -1.35
N LEU A 39 -7.18 14.07 -2.48
CA LEU A 39 -6.52 12.79 -2.55
C LEU A 39 -5.02 13.02 -2.51
N TYR A 40 -4.33 12.39 -1.56
CA TYR A 40 -2.88 12.35 -1.47
C TYR A 40 -2.39 10.98 -1.92
N TYR A 41 -1.32 10.96 -2.70
CA TYR A 41 -0.73 9.70 -3.19
C TYR A 41 0.79 9.79 -3.31
N SER A 42 1.45 8.64 -3.19
CA SER A 42 2.89 8.51 -3.37
C SER A 42 3.20 7.16 -4.02
N PHE A 43 4.03 7.19 -5.05
CA PHE A 43 4.52 5.98 -5.73
C PHE A 43 5.93 5.62 -5.24
N SER A 44 6.11 4.37 -4.80
CA SER A 44 7.43 3.79 -4.48
C SER A 44 8.32 4.67 -3.59
N GLY A 45 7.72 5.29 -2.57
CA GLY A 45 8.43 6.12 -1.61
C GLY A 45 8.91 7.47 -2.15
N GLN A 46 8.38 7.91 -3.29
CA GLN A 46 8.53 9.28 -3.78
C GLN A 46 7.83 10.28 -2.84
N ASP A 47 8.07 11.57 -3.06
CA ASP A 47 7.34 12.61 -2.34
C ASP A 47 5.83 12.46 -2.56
N TRP A 48 5.06 12.90 -1.57
CA TRP A 48 3.61 12.94 -1.65
C TRP A 48 3.17 14.01 -2.64
N ASP A 49 2.28 13.62 -3.54
CA ASP A 49 1.55 14.51 -4.43
C ASP A 49 0.08 14.53 -4.04
N SER A 50 -0.69 15.49 -4.57
CA SER A 50 -2.10 15.62 -4.23
C SER A 50 -2.93 16.14 -5.39
N THR A 51 -4.20 15.75 -5.40
CA THR A 51 -5.20 16.29 -6.33
C THR A 51 -6.51 16.54 -5.60
N VAL A 52 -7.16 17.65 -5.94
CA VAL A 52 -8.49 17.97 -5.44
C VAL A 52 -9.51 17.35 -6.39
N ILE A 53 -10.48 16.65 -5.82
CA ILE A 53 -11.51 15.94 -6.57
C ILE A 53 -12.87 16.45 -6.13
N GLU A 54 -13.70 16.83 -7.10
CA GLU A 54 -15.11 17.13 -6.90
C GLU A 54 -15.94 15.85 -7.06
N LYS A 55 -17.08 15.84 -6.40
CA LYS A 55 -17.98 14.71 -6.38
C LYS A 55 -18.59 14.44 -7.75
N GLU A 56 -18.49 13.23 -8.22
CA GLU A 56 -19.18 12.75 -9.42
C GLU A 56 -20.15 11.61 -9.05
N GLY A 57 -21.40 11.93 -8.89
CA GLY A 57 -22.42 10.98 -8.41
C GLY A 57 -22.24 10.59 -6.94
N ARG A 58 -21.84 9.37 -6.66
CA ARG A 58 -21.60 8.85 -5.31
C ARG A 58 -20.11 8.73 -4.97
N PHE A 59 -19.25 8.82 -5.95
CA PHE A 59 -17.84 8.55 -5.85
C PHE A 59 -17.01 9.79 -6.17
N PHE A 60 -15.77 9.73 -5.76
CA PHE A 60 -14.72 10.66 -6.15
C PHE A 60 -13.69 9.87 -6.95
N ASP A 61 -13.61 10.15 -8.23
CA ASP A 61 -12.73 9.43 -9.15
C ASP A 61 -11.56 10.31 -9.56
N ALA A 62 -10.33 9.79 -9.48
CA ALA A 62 -9.12 10.44 -9.95
C ALA A 62 -8.28 9.51 -10.81
N VAL A 63 -7.65 10.05 -11.83
CA VAL A 63 -6.64 9.34 -12.62
C VAL A 63 -5.26 9.79 -12.15
N LEU A 64 -4.48 8.83 -11.65
CA LEU A 64 -3.10 9.05 -11.25
C LEU A 64 -2.17 8.59 -12.37
N GLN A 65 -1.32 9.50 -12.85
CA GLN A 65 -0.27 9.15 -13.79
C GLN A 65 0.80 8.33 -13.09
N SER A 66 0.99 7.10 -13.54
CA SER A 66 1.98 6.20 -12.99
C SER A 66 3.37 6.53 -13.51
N PRO A 67 4.39 6.68 -12.64
CA PRO A 67 5.77 6.78 -13.07
C PRO A 67 6.25 5.47 -13.69
N ASP A 68 7.43 5.50 -14.29
CA ASP A 68 8.05 4.29 -14.82
C ASP A 68 8.31 3.27 -13.70
N MET A 69 7.80 2.05 -13.89
CA MET A 69 8.02 0.88 -13.01
C MET A 69 7.75 1.09 -11.51
N PRO A 70 6.60 1.62 -11.08
CA PRO A 70 6.30 1.72 -9.67
C PRO A 70 6.07 0.32 -9.09
N SER A 71 6.55 0.08 -7.87
CA SER A 71 6.34 -1.18 -7.15
C SER A 71 5.13 -1.12 -6.20
N ILE A 72 4.81 0.08 -5.71
CA ILE A 72 3.75 0.29 -4.73
C ILE A 72 3.17 1.70 -4.88
N VAL A 73 1.89 1.85 -4.59
CA VAL A 73 1.25 3.14 -4.38
C VAL A 73 0.65 3.20 -2.99
N GLY A 74 0.85 4.33 -2.31
CA GLY A 74 0.19 4.66 -1.05
C GLY A 74 -0.78 5.80 -1.26
N ILE A 75 -1.96 5.73 -0.63
CA ILE A 75 -3.05 6.67 -0.81
C ILE A 75 -3.68 6.97 0.55
N TYR A 76 -4.07 8.23 0.75
CA TYR A 76 -5.02 8.65 1.77
C TYR A 76 -5.83 9.85 1.26
N SER A 77 -6.97 10.13 1.87
CA SER A 77 -7.80 11.26 1.49
C SER A 77 -8.10 12.18 2.69
N VAL A 78 -8.31 13.45 2.38
CA VAL A 78 -8.67 14.48 3.36
C VAL A 78 -9.92 15.19 2.85
N TYR A 79 -10.95 15.24 3.68
CA TYR A 79 -12.18 15.96 3.40
C TYR A 79 -12.69 16.64 4.67
N ASP A 80 -12.97 17.92 4.58
CA ASP A 80 -13.20 18.81 5.71
C ASP A 80 -12.06 18.69 6.75
N ASP A 81 -12.34 18.34 8.01
CA ASP A 81 -11.35 18.11 9.07
C ASP A 81 -11.04 16.61 9.27
N TYR A 82 -11.51 15.74 8.37
CA TYR A 82 -11.35 14.29 8.47
C TYR A 82 -10.23 13.79 7.57
N VAL A 83 -9.38 12.94 8.13
CA VAL A 83 -8.31 12.23 7.39
C VAL A 83 -8.67 10.76 7.32
N ASP A 84 -8.91 10.28 6.11
CA ASP A 84 -9.11 8.86 5.84
C ASP A 84 -7.79 8.25 5.36
N ASP A 85 -7.05 7.70 6.30
CA ASP A 85 -5.75 7.07 6.11
C ASP A 85 -5.75 5.57 6.44
N ASN A 86 -6.91 4.93 6.37
CA ASN A 86 -7.08 3.52 6.74
C ASN A 86 -6.61 3.25 8.18
N SER A 87 -7.06 4.08 9.13
CA SER A 87 -6.69 3.99 10.56
C SER A 87 -5.17 4.05 10.80
N GLY A 88 -4.47 4.91 10.10
CA GLY A 88 -3.03 5.13 10.19
C GLY A 88 -2.17 4.12 9.43
N ASN A 89 -2.78 3.25 8.61
CA ASN A 89 -2.06 2.24 7.83
C ASN A 89 -1.86 2.62 6.35
N LEU A 90 -2.50 3.67 5.88
CA LEU A 90 -2.65 4.03 4.48
C LEU A 90 -3.39 2.96 3.65
N TYR A 91 -3.91 3.36 2.50
CA TYR A 91 -4.35 2.42 1.47
C TYR A 91 -3.16 2.11 0.59
N LEU A 92 -2.57 0.93 0.77
CA LEU A 92 -1.36 0.51 0.06
C LEU A 92 -1.72 -0.57 -0.96
N TYR A 93 -1.16 -0.46 -2.17
CA TYR A 93 -1.32 -1.45 -3.23
C TYR A 93 0.03 -1.74 -3.88
N GLU A 94 0.41 -3.02 -3.89
CA GLU A 94 1.55 -3.50 -4.69
C GLU A 94 1.14 -3.53 -6.17
N LEU A 95 2.00 -2.97 -7.02
CA LEU A 95 1.79 -2.89 -8.45
C LEU A 95 2.67 -3.87 -9.19
N LYS A 96 2.06 -4.72 -10.02
CA LYS A 96 2.77 -5.56 -11.00
C LYS A 96 2.30 -5.17 -12.40
N LEU A 97 3.22 -4.79 -13.25
CA LEU A 97 2.89 -4.35 -14.62
C LEU A 97 2.77 -5.53 -15.61
N PHE A 98 3.47 -6.64 -15.33
CA PHE A 98 3.48 -7.80 -16.20
C PHE A 98 3.39 -9.11 -15.39
N PRO A 99 2.21 -9.80 -15.35
CA PRO A 99 0.91 -9.31 -15.80
C PRO A 99 0.41 -8.14 -14.95
N LYS A 100 -0.44 -7.27 -15.52
CA LYS A 100 -1.04 -6.16 -14.76
C LYS A 100 -1.86 -6.71 -13.59
N MET A 101 -1.43 -6.40 -12.40
CA MET A 101 -2.07 -6.85 -11.16
C MET A 101 -1.88 -5.80 -10.07
N LEU A 102 -2.96 -5.51 -9.38
CA LEU A 102 -2.98 -4.71 -8.16
C LEU A 102 -3.34 -5.63 -7.01
N MET A 103 -2.53 -5.61 -5.97
CA MET A 103 -2.77 -6.38 -4.76
C MET A 103 -2.79 -5.45 -3.56
N PRO A 104 -3.85 -5.48 -2.75
CA PRO A 104 -3.83 -4.81 -1.46
C PRO A 104 -2.58 -5.25 -0.68
N PHE A 105 -1.94 -4.30 -0.03
CA PHE A 105 -0.69 -4.51 0.67
C PHE A 105 -0.76 -3.89 2.07
N SER A 106 -0.10 -4.47 3.03
CA SER A 106 -0.01 -3.91 4.37
C SER A 106 1.36 -4.18 5.02
N LEU A 107 1.75 -3.35 5.98
CA LEU A 107 2.93 -3.63 6.80
C LEU A 107 2.74 -4.90 7.65
N THR A 108 1.51 -5.36 7.89
CA THR A 108 1.21 -6.64 8.55
C THR A 108 1.62 -7.83 7.69
N ASP A 109 1.47 -7.72 6.37
CA ASP A 109 1.91 -8.77 5.45
C ASP A 109 3.43 -8.89 5.47
N LEU A 110 4.16 -7.75 5.47
CA LEU A 110 5.61 -7.76 5.63
C LEU A 110 6.05 -8.34 6.97
N GLU A 111 5.39 -7.97 8.06
CA GLU A 111 5.68 -8.55 9.37
C GLU A 111 5.53 -10.08 9.36
N THR A 112 4.49 -10.59 8.70
CA THR A 112 4.28 -12.04 8.54
C THR A 112 5.42 -12.69 7.76
N ILE A 113 5.89 -12.07 6.68
CA ILE A 113 7.03 -12.53 5.89
C ILE A 113 8.31 -12.55 6.72
N ILE A 114 8.59 -11.50 7.49
CA ILE A 114 9.75 -11.39 8.38
C ILE A 114 9.71 -12.47 9.47
N ILE A 115 8.53 -12.74 10.05
CA ILE A 115 8.35 -13.83 11.02
C ILE A 115 8.64 -15.18 10.40
N GLN A 116 8.23 -15.43 9.15
CA GLN A 116 8.55 -16.68 8.45
C GLN A 116 10.06 -16.83 8.23
N ALA A 117 10.74 -15.78 7.78
CA ALA A 117 12.19 -15.78 7.64
C ALA A 117 12.90 -16.06 8.98
N ARG A 118 12.48 -15.39 10.06
CA ARG A 118 13.00 -15.62 11.42
C ARG A 118 12.90 -17.08 11.85
N LYS A 119 11.74 -17.71 11.65
CA LYS A 119 11.52 -19.11 12.00
C LYS A 119 12.51 -20.03 11.27
N LYS A 120 12.76 -19.81 9.98
CA LYS A 120 13.71 -20.58 9.17
C LYS A 120 15.15 -20.40 9.66
N ILE A 121 15.56 -19.16 9.96
CA ILE A 121 16.90 -18.84 10.50
C ILE A 121 17.12 -19.50 11.86
N MET A 122 16.16 -19.38 12.78
CA MET A 122 16.27 -19.98 14.12
C MET A 122 16.32 -21.50 14.09
N ALA A 123 15.56 -22.12 13.19
CA ALA A 123 15.59 -23.57 12.99
C ALA A 123 16.81 -24.06 12.17
N ARG A 124 17.57 -23.14 11.56
CA ARG A 124 18.69 -23.43 10.63
C ARG A 124 18.28 -24.28 9.43
N ILE A 125 17.09 -24.08 8.92
CA ILE A 125 16.54 -24.79 7.76
C ILE A 125 16.14 -23.79 6.68
N HIS A 126 16.25 -24.18 5.43
CA HIS A 126 15.82 -23.36 4.26
C HIS A 126 16.36 -21.91 4.31
N ILE A 127 17.65 -21.76 4.60
CA ILE A 127 18.28 -20.44 4.76
C ILE A 127 18.17 -19.60 3.48
N ASP A 128 18.29 -20.21 2.29
CA ASP A 128 18.15 -19.51 1.01
C ASP A 128 16.74 -18.91 0.84
N GLU A 129 15.71 -19.63 1.27
CA GLU A 129 14.34 -19.10 1.28
C GLU A 129 14.19 -17.95 2.29
N ALA A 130 14.84 -18.04 3.45
CA ALA A 130 14.84 -16.97 4.43
C ALA A 130 15.49 -15.70 3.88
N ILE A 131 16.60 -15.83 3.15
CA ILE A 131 17.27 -14.72 2.47
C ILE A 131 16.32 -14.09 1.45
N THR A 132 15.68 -14.89 0.59
CA THR A 132 14.72 -14.39 -0.41
C THR A 132 13.56 -13.61 0.23
N LEU A 133 13.02 -14.12 1.36
CA LEU A 133 11.96 -13.42 2.10
C LEU A 133 12.44 -12.10 2.70
N LEU A 134 13.67 -12.04 3.23
CA LEU A 134 14.25 -10.83 3.77
C LEU A 134 14.59 -9.81 2.66
N ASP A 135 15.04 -10.27 1.50
CA ASP A 135 15.32 -9.40 0.35
C ASP A 135 14.04 -8.75 -0.18
N TYR A 136 12.96 -9.53 -0.28
CA TYR A 136 11.65 -8.98 -0.62
C TYR A 136 11.17 -7.97 0.42
N ALA A 137 11.24 -8.31 1.72
CA ALA A 137 10.82 -7.41 2.79
C ALA A 137 11.63 -6.10 2.81
N ASP A 138 12.94 -6.17 2.63
CA ASP A 138 13.83 -5.01 2.56
C ASP A 138 13.52 -4.11 1.37
N HIS A 139 13.31 -4.72 0.20
CA HIS A 139 12.88 -3.97 -1.00
C HIS A 139 11.56 -3.25 -0.75
N MET A 140 10.53 -3.93 -0.27
CA MET A 140 9.23 -3.32 -0.03
C MET A 140 9.31 -2.23 1.04
N LEU A 141 10.05 -2.44 2.13
CA LEU A 141 10.28 -1.42 3.16
C LEU A 141 11.01 -0.19 2.61
N SER A 142 11.89 -0.36 1.63
CA SER A 142 12.58 0.79 1.01
C SER A 142 11.65 1.68 0.19
N VAL A 143 10.62 1.10 -0.42
CA VAL A 143 9.71 1.78 -1.37
C VAL A 143 8.31 2.09 -0.81
N VAL A 144 7.94 1.52 0.34
CA VAL A 144 6.63 1.77 0.97
C VAL A 144 6.50 3.24 1.38
N PRO A 145 5.47 3.95 0.91
CA PRO A 145 5.18 5.30 1.36
C PRO A 145 4.80 5.35 2.84
N TYR A 146 5.07 6.48 3.48
CA TYR A 146 4.69 6.75 4.87
C TYR A 146 4.40 8.23 5.07
N ILE A 147 3.56 8.54 6.06
CA ILE A 147 3.35 9.90 6.52
C ILE A 147 4.38 10.17 7.63
N LYS A 148 5.12 11.25 7.50
CA LYS A 148 6.16 11.62 8.49
C LYS A 148 5.57 11.80 9.90
N ASN A 149 6.25 11.25 10.90
CA ASN A 149 5.84 11.23 12.30
C ASN A 149 4.53 10.45 12.58
N SER A 150 4.10 9.57 11.67
CA SER A 150 2.92 8.73 11.83
C SER A 150 3.24 7.36 12.45
N PRO A 151 2.23 6.65 12.96
CA PRO A 151 2.40 5.25 13.37
C PRO A 151 2.91 4.34 12.23
N ASN A 152 2.54 4.64 10.99
CA ASN A 152 3.00 3.92 9.81
C ASN A 152 4.52 4.06 9.61
N GLU A 153 5.09 5.26 9.77
CA GLU A 153 6.55 5.47 9.74
C GLU A 153 7.25 4.70 10.86
N LEU A 154 6.75 4.78 12.08
CA LEU A 154 7.33 4.08 13.23
C LEU A 154 7.35 2.57 13.00
N ARG A 155 6.25 2.01 12.48
CA ARG A 155 6.14 0.59 12.19
C ARG A 155 7.09 0.16 11.07
N LYS A 156 7.17 0.93 9.98
CA LYS A 156 8.13 0.72 8.88
C LYS A 156 9.55 0.65 9.41
N ASN A 157 9.97 1.62 10.21
CA ASN A 157 11.32 1.69 10.78
C ASN A 157 11.61 0.51 11.72
N THR A 158 10.62 0.09 12.51
CA THR A 158 10.74 -1.08 13.39
C THR A 158 10.98 -2.36 12.59
N LEU A 159 10.22 -2.58 11.51
CA LEU A 159 10.38 -3.73 10.63
C LEU A 159 11.75 -3.71 9.91
N GLN A 160 12.21 -2.52 9.49
CA GLN A 160 13.53 -2.37 8.86
C GLN A 160 14.68 -2.75 9.82
N ILE A 161 14.61 -2.34 11.07
CA ILE A 161 15.58 -2.73 12.11
C ILE A 161 15.60 -4.25 12.28
N GLU A 162 14.44 -4.89 12.26
CA GLU A 162 14.34 -6.33 12.40
C GLU A 162 14.92 -7.09 11.20
N VAL A 163 14.65 -6.67 9.96
CA VAL A 163 15.26 -7.24 8.75
C VAL A 163 16.79 -7.19 8.86
N ASN A 164 17.35 -6.04 9.22
CA ASN A 164 18.79 -5.86 9.37
C ASN A 164 19.38 -6.77 10.45
N LYS A 165 18.68 -6.92 11.58
CA LYS A 165 19.09 -7.84 12.66
C LYS A 165 19.12 -9.30 12.21
N LEU A 166 18.09 -9.74 11.48
CA LEU A 166 18.02 -11.13 10.98
C LEU A 166 19.10 -11.41 9.93
N ARG A 167 19.37 -10.47 9.02
CA ARG A 167 20.49 -10.59 8.07
C ARG A 167 21.82 -10.75 8.77
N GLY A 168 22.07 -10.01 9.85
CA GLY A 168 23.28 -10.14 10.65
C GLY A 168 23.41 -11.50 11.40
N GLN A 169 22.34 -12.26 11.54
CA GLN A 169 22.37 -13.62 12.10
C GLN A 169 22.72 -14.69 11.07
N ILE A 170 22.47 -14.46 9.79
CA ILE A 170 22.77 -15.40 8.70
C ILE A 170 24.28 -15.41 8.40
N VAL A 171 24.95 -14.26 8.53
CA VAL A 171 26.38 -14.09 8.20
C VAL A 171 27.31 -14.68 9.26
N ARG A 172 26.78 -15.10 10.40
CA ARG A 172 27.53 -15.75 11.50
C ARG A 172 27.37 -17.26 11.48
#